data_aaf6875f35f792c2b1bb74dd9b697fc7
#
_entry.id   aaf6875f35f792c2b1bb74dd9b697fc7
#
_cell.length_a   1.000
_cell.length_b   1.000
_cell.length_c   1.000
_cell.angle_alpha   90.00
_cell.angle_beta   90.00
_cell.angle_gamma   90.00
#
_symmetry.space_group_name_H-M   'P 1'
#
loop_
_entity.id
_entity.type
_entity.pdbx_description
1 polymer ?
#
loop_
_entity_poly.entity_id
_entity_poly.type
_entity_poly.pdbx_seq_one_letter_code
_entity_poly.pdbx_strand_id
1 'polypeptide(L)'
;LLDEPFSALDYQTRLNVGDDIGQILRREKKSAVLVTHDLSEAISLADRVIILSKRPASILQTIPLVFDLDEDTPLNRRNAPEFKTYFQLIWKELNANE
;
A
#
# COMPACT_ATOMS: atom_id res chain seq x y z
N LEU A 1 -11.14 9.28 1.85
CA LEU A 1 -11.20 7.92 1.35
C LEU A 1 -10.87 7.88 -0.14
N LEU A 2 -9.85 7.10 -0.49
CA LEU A 2 -9.44 6.89 -1.87
C LEU A 2 -9.76 5.43 -2.25
N ASP A 3 -10.78 5.24 -3.09
CA ASP A 3 -11.25 3.91 -3.48
C ASP A 3 -10.72 3.58 -4.88
N GLU A 4 -9.68 2.75 -4.93
CA GLU A 4 -8.98 2.36 -6.16
C GLU A 4 -8.65 3.54 -7.08
N PRO A 5 -7.95 4.55 -6.55
CA PRO A 5 -7.80 5.83 -7.26
C PRO A 5 -6.96 5.73 -8.53
N PHE A 6 -6.15 4.68 -8.67
CA PHE A 6 -5.23 4.54 -9.79
C PHE A 6 -5.63 3.47 -10.79
N SER A 7 -6.78 2.83 -10.62
CA SER A 7 -7.16 1.66 -11.43
C SER A 7 -7.30 1.96 -12.92
N ALA A 8 -7.63 3.20 -13.29
CA ALA A 8 -7.78 3.61 -14.69
C ALA A 8 -6.47 4.06 -15.35
N LEU A 9 -5.37 4.11 -14.61
CA LEU A 9 -4.09 4.59 -15.10
C LEU A 9 -3.19 3.44 -15.57
N ASP A 10 -2.32 3.71 -16.54
CA ASP A 10 -1.30 2.74 -16.93
C ASP A 10 -0.24 2.59 -15.83
N TYR A 11 0.60 1.58 -15.95
CA TYR A 11 1.55 1.23 -14.89
C TYR A 11 2.53 2.38 -14.58
N GLN A 12 3.12 2.97 -15.62
CA GLN A 12 4.11 4.04 -15.43
C GLN A 12 3.47 5.28 -14.78
N THR A 13 2.29 5.64 -15.23
CA THR A 13 1.55 6.77 -14.67
C THR A 13 1.17 6.51 -13.23
N ARG A 14 0.76 5.27 -12.88
CA ARG A 14 0.48 4.89 -11.49
C ARG A 14 1.69 5.11 -10.59
N LEU A 15 2.88 4.71 -11.05
CA LEU A 15 4.10 4.89 -10.26
C LEU A 15 4.37 6.36 -9.99
N ASN A 16 4.28 7.19 -11.01
CA ASN A 16 4.58 8.62 -10.89
C ASN A 16 3.57 9.37 -10.05
N VAL A 17 2.28 9.15 -10.31
CA VAL A 17 1.20 9.80 -9.55
C VAL A 17 1.19 9.32 -8.11
N GLY A 18 1.39 8.02 -7.89
CA GLY A 18 1.45 7.45 -6.56
C GLY A 18 2.59 8.04 -5.74
N ASP A 19 3.76 8.21 -6.34
CA ASP A 19 4.90 8.81 -5.67
C ASP A 19 4.61 10.27 -5.28
N ASP A 20 4.04 11.04 -6.20
CA ASP A 20 3.69 12.44 -5.95
C ASP A 20 2.67 12.57 -4.82
N ILE A 21 1.62 11.75 -4.84
CA ILE A 21 0.57 11.78 -3.81
C ILE A 21 1.16 11.37 -2.46
N GLY A 22 1.98 10.33 -2.42
CA GLY A 22 2.61 9.88 -1.19
C GLY A 22 3.46 10.96 -0.54
N GLN A 23 4.24 11.67 -1.34
CA GLN A 23 5.07 12.76 -0.83
C GLN A 23 4.23 13.94 -0.33
N ILE A 24 3.15 14.28 -1.03
CA ILE A 24 2.24 15.34 -0.61
C ILE A 24 1.59 15.01 0.73
N LEU A 25 1.06 13.80 0.87
CA LEU A 25 0.41 13.38 2.11
C LEU A 25 1.37 13.44 3.31
N ARG A 26 2.61 13.02 3.12
CA ARG A 26 3.62 13.07 4.18
C ARG A 26 4.01 14.50 4.53
N ARG A 27 4.25 15.33 3.53
CA ARG A 27 4.62 16.72 3.74
C ARG A 27 3.54 17.51 4.45
N GLU A 28 2.28 17.29 4.07
CA GLU A 28 1.12 17.96 4.66
C GLU A 28 0.64 17.30 5.95
N LYS A 29 1.21 16.16 6.33
CA LYS A 29 0.84 15.38 7.52
C LYS A 29 -0.66 15.06 7.56
N LYS A 30 -1.23 14.73 6.41
CA LYS A 30 -2.64 14.39 6.30
C LYS A 30 -2.84 12.89 6.42
N SER A 31 -3.96 12.50 7.03
CA SER A 31 -4.39 11.11 7.09
C SER A 31 -5.30 10.79 5.91
N ALA A 32 -5.11 9.62 5.30
CA ALA A 32 -5.94 9.17 4.20
C ALA A 32 -6.15 7.66 4.30
N VAL A 33 -7.31 7.21 3.82
CA VAL A 33 -7.61 5.77 3.70
C VAL A 33 -7.65 5.41 2.22
N LEU A 34 -6.83 4.46 1.83
CA LEU A 34 -6.74 3.96 0.46
C LEU A 34 -7.36 2.56 0.41
N VAL A 35 -8.37 2.38 -0.44
CA VAL A 35 -8.98 1.08 -0.69
C VAL A 35 -8.50 0.58 -2.04
N THR A 36 -7.83 -0.56 -2.05
CA THR A 36 -7.28 -1.13 -3.27
C THR A 36 -7.09 -2.64 -3.11
N HIS A 37 -7.13 -3.36 -4.22
CA HIS A 37 -6.70 -4.76 -4.27
C HIS A 37 -5.29 -4.90 -4.85
N ASP A 38 -4.66 -3.80 -5.19
CA ASP A 38 -3.27 -3.80 -5.68
C ASP A 38 -2.32 -3.71 -4.50
N LEU A 39 -1.65 -4.83 -4.19
CA LEU A 39 -0.75 -4.93 -3.05
C LEU A 39 0.44 -3.98 -3.17
N SER A 40 0.95 -3.80 -4.38
CA SER A 40 2.09 -2.92 -4.61
C SER A 40 1.76 -1.47 -4.28
N GLU A 41 0.57 -1.00 -4.66
CA GLU A 41 0.09 0.33 -4.29
C GLU A 41 -0.02 0.47 -2.78
N ALA A 42 -0.68 -0.49 -2.13
CA ALA A 42 -0.90 -0.45 -0.70
C ALA A 42 0.42 -0.37 0.06
N ILE A 43 1.37 -1.24 -0.26
CA ILE A 43 2.66 -1.29 0.44
C ILE A 43 3.48 -0.03 0.19
N SER A 44 3.43 0.52 -1.03
CA SER A 44 4.22 1.70 -1.36
C SER A 44 3.70 2.98 -0.72
N LEU A 45 2.39 3.07 -0.46
CA LEU A 45 1.75 4.31 -0.02
C LEU A 45 1.38 4.33 1.46
N ALA A 46 1.02 3.18 2.04
CA ALA A 46 0.40 3.14 3.36
C ALA A 46 1.41 3.12 4.50
N ASP A 47 0.98 3.55 5.68
CA ASP A 47 1.72 3.36 6.92
C ASP A 47 1.40 2.01 7.55
N ARG A 48 0.21 1.51 7.28
CA ARG A 48 -0.22 0.17 7.71
C ARG A 48 -1.25 -0.36 6.73
N VAL A 49 -1.32 -1.67 6.64
CA VAL A 49 -2.27 -2.37 5.77
C VAL A 49 -3.25 -3.13 6.65
N ILE A 50 -4.53 -2.99 6.33
CA ILE A 50 -5.60 -3.73 7.00
C ILE A 50 -6.18 -4.71 6.00
N ILE A 51 -6.11 -6.00 6.32
CA ILE A 51 -6.62 -7.07 5.46
C ILE A 51 -8.02 -7.42 5.92
N LEU A 52 -8.98 -7.36 4.99
CA LEU A 52 -10.37 -7.65 5.28
C LEU A 52 -10.78 -9.01 4.70
N SER A 53 -11.68 -9.70 5.40
CA SER A 53 -12.28 -10.91 4.88
C SER A 53 -13.29 -10.56 3.79
N LYS A 54 -13.59 -11.53 2.91
CA LYS A 54 -14.57 -11.32 1.85
C LYS A 54 -16.00 -11.22 2.40
N ARG A 55 -16.39 -12.15 3.27
CA ARG A 55 -17.76 -12.22 3.78
C ARG A 55 -17.79 -12.98 5.12
N PRO A 56 -18.39 -12.41 6.19
CA PRO A 56 -18.73 -10.99 6.31
C PRO A 56 -17.46 -10.14 6.37
N ALA A 57 -17.55 -8.87 6.05
CA ALA A 57 -16.39 -7.99 6.08
C ALA A 57 -15.93 -7.84 7.55
N SER A 58 -14.74 -8.36 7.83
CA SER A 58 -14.13 -8.25 9.15
C SER A 58 -12.62 -8.10 8.97
N ILE A 59 -11.97 -7.52 9.97
CA ILE A 59 -10.53 -7.34 9.93
C ILE A 59 -9.86 -8.67 10.23
N LEU A 60 -9.10 -9.20 9.27
CA LEU A 60 -8.33 -10.41 9.45
C LEU A 60 -6.99 -10.13 10.10
N GLN A 61 -6.33 -9.06 9.67
CA GLN A 61 -5.01 -8.71 10.18
C GLN A 61 -4.71 -7.25 9.89
N THR A 62 -3.96 -6.62 10.81
CA THR A 62 -3.41 -5.28 10.61
C THR A 62 -1.90 -5.39 10.60
N ILE A 63 -1.27 -4.93 9.54
CA ILE A 63 0.18 -5.04 9.35
C ILE A 63 0.78 -3.63 9.28
N PRO A 64 1.56 -3.22 10.28
CA PRO A 64 2.29 -1.95 10.18
C PRO A 64 3.44 -2.11 9.18
N LEU A 65 3.65 -1.08 8.37
CA LEU A 65 4.71 -1.08 7.36
C LEU A 65 5.88 -0.24 7.88
N VAL A 66 7.02 -0.89 8.08
CA VAL A 66 8.23 -0.24 8.57
C VAL A 66 9.33 -0.45 7.54
N PHE A 67 9.88 0.64 7.03
CA PHE A 67 10.97 0.63 6.06
C PHE A 67 12.15 1.40 6.62
N ASP A 68 13.33 0.81 6.51
CA ASP A 68 14.58 1.45 6.90
C ASP A 68 15.16 2.17 5.69
N LEU A 69 14.67 3.39 5.44
CA LEU A 69 15.05 4.20 4.29
C LEU A 69 15.42 5.61 4.75
N ASP A 70 16.50 6.16 4.17
CA ASP A 70 16.87 7.55 4.42
C ASP A 70 15.80 8.51 3.94
N GLU A 71 15.22 8.21 2.77
CA GLU A 71 14.09 8.94 2.21
C GLU A 71 12.98 7.96 1.90
N ASP A 72 11.90 8.01 2.68
CA ASP A 72 10.78 7.07 2.57
C ASP A 72 9.75 7.60 1.59
N THR A 73 9.96 7.29 0.32
CA THR A 73 9.03 7.59 -0.76
C THR A 73 8.44 6.30 -1.33
N PRO A 74 7.26 6.36 -2.00
CA PRO A 74 6.70 5.16 -2.63
C PRO A 74 7.67 4.46 -3.58
N LEU A 75 8.39 5.20 -4.40
CA LEU A 75 9.36 4.59 -5.33
C LEU A 75 10.52 3.94 -4.59
N ASN A 76 11.04 4.58 -3.53
CA ASN A 76 12.13 4.01 -2.74
C ASN A 76 11.69 2.75 -1.99
N ARG A 77 10.45 2.71 -1.52
CA ARG A 77 9.89 1.51 -0.90
C ARG A 77 9.87 0.34 -1.87
N ARG A 78 9.50 0.57 -3.14
CA ARG A 78 9.43 -0.49 -4.15
C ARG A 78 10.77 -1.14 -4.42
N ASN A 79 11.87 -0.43 -4.17
CA ASN A 79 13.23 -0.93 -4.36
C ASN A 79 13.86 -1.46 -3.08
N ALA A 80 13.17 -1.35 -1.94
CA ALA A 80 13.69 -1.80 -0.66
C ALA A 80 13.45 -3.31 -0.47
N PRO A 81 14.34 -4.02 0.25
CA PRO A 81 14.15 -5.44 0.50
C PRO A 81 12.89 -5.75 1.32
N GLU A 82 12.49 -4.84 2.20
CA GLU A 82 11.28 -5.01 3.02
C GLU A 82 10.01 -5.07 2.15
N PHE A 83 10.01 -4.42 0.99
CA PHE A 83 8.85 -4.42 0.09
C PHE A 83 8.45 -5.84 -0.30
N LYS A 84 9.41 -6.64 -0.74
CA LYS A 84 9.16 -8.03 -1.14
C LYS A 84 8.65 -8.86 0.05
N THR A 85 9.21 -8.65 1.22
CA THR A 85 8.80 -9.36 2.43
C THR A 85 7.35 -9.07 2.77
N TYR A 86 6.95 -7.80 2.76
CA TYR A 86 5.56 -7.41 3.02
C TYR A 86 4.63 -7.91 1.94
N PHE A 87 5.04 -7.84 0.68
CA PHE A 87 4.24 -8.33 -0.43
C PHE A 87 3.91 -9.82 -0.24
N GLN A 88 4.91 -10.63 0.05
CA GLN A 88 4.72 -12.06 0.24
C GLN A 88 3.83 -12.36 1.46
N LEU A 89 4.03 -11.63 2.55
CA LEU A 89 3.24 -11.82 3.76
C LEU A 89 1.76 -11.51 3.52
N ILE A 90 1.47 -10.37 2.90
CA ILE A 90 0.10 -9.95 2.64
C ILE A 90 -0.56 -10.86 1.61
N TRP A 91 0.16 -11.23 0.55
CA TRP A 91 -0.35 -12.12 -0.49
C TRP A 91 -0.74 -13.48 0.10
N LYS A 92 0.10 -14.02 0.98
CA LYS A 92 -0.16 -15.28 1.65
C LYS A 92 -1.42 -15.21 2.52
N GLU A 93 -1.58 -14.14 3.28
CA GLU A 93 -2.76 -13.95 4.13
C GLU A 93 -4.03 -13.86 3.29
N LEU A 94 -4.01 -13.12 2.18
CA LEU A 94 -5.16 -13.00 1.31
C LEU A 94 -5.56 -14.34 0.71
N ASN A 95 -4.60 -15.14 0.27
CA ASN A 95 -4.88 -16.41 -0.38
C ASN A 95 -5.27 -17.51 0.62
N ALA A 96 -4.80 -17.43 1.85
CA ALA A 96 -5.17 -18.39 2.89
C ALA A 96 -6.64 -18.30 3.28
N ASN A 97 -7.28 -17.16 3.00
CA ASN A 97 -8.67 -16.88 3.41
C ASN A 97 -9.64 -16.83 2.24
N GLU A 98 -9.26 -17.36 1.09
CA GLU A 98 -10.15 -17.49 -0.06
C GLU A 98 -11.06 -18.71 0.04
#